data_1c1ffb6b0043f5c958aa86eb955707fd
#
_entry.id   1c1ffb6b0043f5c958aa86eb955707fd
#
_cell.length_a   1.000
_cell.length_b   1.000
_cell.length_c   1.000
_cell.angle_alpha   90.00
_cell.angle_beta   90.00
_cell.angle_gamma   90.00
#
_symmetry.space_group_name_H-M   'P 1'
#
loop_
_entity.id
_entity.type
_entity.pdbx_description
1 polymer ?
#
loop_
_entity_poly.entity_id
_entity_poly.type
_entity_poly.pdbx_seq_one_letter_code
_entity_poly.pdbx_strand_id
1 'polypeptide(L)'
;MEQTAAPSKGLKLSFKRTFIIGFAFFGILLLWQVYDSWCPTFLEKLFMEKLNVTKSEDVQYLVGIMMAIDNLAALILMPIFGRLSDKTHTKLGKRMPYILVGTFVCAVCFPFIPLFFHMHKLAGLIVMMAIVVCFAMMYRNPAVALMPDLTPKPLRSKANGIINIMGYIGGAFATVVGIVFVLTDYLGEGKTTWATGNIWAIEMPFIVASVLMCISAVVLALTIRENELEAKLADEIAEGEKEAAIADSVEHDDEKPMSKANLIMLILILAAEFFWFMSDNGIGTFMLNYSRNHLGASSAGNMIMTIIGGLGSVVGFAIGGMIADKIGRKWSIFVGLSLTLFGLIFWAICQSAIGQGALNPKTGYHNFPWYLYVVWGLKGFGMSLVHINSFPMVVELCSKKKIGQFTGYYYMASMAAQTVTPMLLGLLLRAEGINWSFLPFYAIIATTVSATIFFFVKNIKNKRTKNVKGLEALGADD
;
A
#
# COMPACT_ATOMS: atom_id res chain seq x y z
N MET A 1 -44.64 30.75 -11.29
CA MET A 1 -44.39 30.70 -9.85
C MET A 1 -43.05 29.96 -9.69
N GLU A 2 -41.96 30.70 -9.67
CA GLU A 2 -40.64 30.20 -9.36
C GLU A 2 -40.62 29.83 -7.87
N GLN A 3 -40.56 28.54 -7.58
CA GLN A 3 -40.18 28.06 -6.26
C GLN A 3 -38.68 28.36 -6.11
N THR A 4 -38.36 29.49 -5.48
CA THR A 4 -37.04 29.75 -4.91
C THR A 4 -36.75 28.64 -3.90
N ALA A 5 -35.93 27.67 -4.31
CA ALA A 5 -35.37 26.67 -3.43
C ALA A 5 -34.64 27.40 -2.30
N ALA A 6 -35.03 27.12 -1.06
CA ALA A 6 -34.28 27.61 0.11
C ALA A 6 -32.82 27.24 0.00
N PRO A 7 -31.87 28.12 0.40
CA PRO A 7 -30.46 27.80 0.33
C PRO A 7 -30.19 26.56 1.17
N SER A 8 -29.74 25.50 0.53
CA SER A 8 -29.32 24.26 1.19
C SER A 8 -28.30 24.61 2.28
N LYS A 9 -28.56 24.19 3.52
CA LYS A 9 -27.52 24.20 4.57
C LYS A 9 -26.39 23.35 4.02
N GLY A 10 -25.32 23.95 3.54
CA GLY A 10 -24.25 23.25 2.85
C GLY A 10 -23.75 22.06 3.68
N LEU A 11 -23.67 20.89 3.07
CA LEU A 11 -23.21 19.64 3.67
C LEU A 11 -21.85 19.85 4.34
N LYS A 12 -21.71 19.44 5.59
CA LYS A 12 -20.47 19.60 6.36
C LYS A 12 -19.87 18.24 6.75
N LEU A 13 -18.60 18.05 6.45
CA LEU A 13 -17.88 16.86 6.88
C LEU A 13 -17.65 16.87 8.40
N SER A 14 -18.05 15.79 9.07
CA SER A 14 -17.71 15.56 10.47
C SER A 14 -16.30 15.01 10.60
N PHE A 15 -15.32 15.87 10.77
CA PHE A 15 -13.91 15.46 10.95
C PHE A 15 -13.72 14.45 12.09
N LYS A 16 -14.42 14.64 13.22
CA LYS A 16 -14.33 13.72 14.36
C LYS A 16 -14.77 12.30 13.98
N ARG A 17 -15.89 12.16 13.29
CA ARG A 17 -16.43 10.86 12.85
C ARG A 17 -15.48 10.23 11.84
N THR A 18 -15.04 10.97 10.83
CA THR A 18 -14.12 10.49 9.79
C THR A 18 -12.80 10.06 10.38
N PHE A 19 -12.25 10.82 11.32
CA PHE A 19 -11.01 10.47 12.02
C PHE A 19 -11.16 9.15 12.82
N ILE A 20 -12.31 8.94 13.47
CA ILE A 20 -12.57 7.69 14.21
C ILE A 20 -12.69 6.50 13.25
N ILE A 21 -13.36 6.65 12.11
CA ILE A 21 -13.40 5.62 11.07
C ILE A 21 -11.97 5.31 10.58
N GLY A 22 -11.10 6.32 10.53
CA GLY A 22 -9.68 6.17 10.19
C GLY A 22 -8.89 5.21 11.07
N PHE A 23 -9.34 4.90 12.30
CA PHE A 23 -8.70 3.87 13.14
C PHE A 23 -8.76 2.48 12.52
N ALA A 24 -9.78 2.16 11.72
CA ALA A 24 -9.80 0.92 10.95
C ALA A 24 -8.63 0.87 9.94
N PHE A 25 -8.38 1.98 9.24
CA PHE A 25 -7.27 2.10 8.29
C PHE A 25 -5.90 2.09 8.98
N PHE A 26 -5.80 2.73 10.14
CA PHE A 26 -4.61 2.64 10.99
C PHE A 26 -4.25 1.18 11.28
N GLY A 27 -5.23 0.38 11.73
CA GLY A 27 -5.02 -1.05 12.03
C GLY A 27 -4.66 -1.88 10.79
N ILE A 28 -5.29 -1.58 9.65
CA ILE A 28 -5.00 -2.26 8.36
C ILE A 28 -3.54 -2.03 7.95
N LEU A 29 -3.10 -0.78 7.83
CA LEU A 29 -1.75 -0.48 7.34
C LEU A 29 -0.68 -0.81 8.39
N LEU A 30 -1.00 -0.75 9.68
CA LEU A 30 -0.12 -1.25 10.73
C LEU A 30 0.17 -2.75 10.57
N LEU A 31 -0.87 -3.57 10.35
CA LEU A 31 -0.72 -5.01 10.12
C LEU A 31 0.13 -5.29 8.89
N TRP A 32 -0.23 -4.70 7.75
CA TRP A 32 0.47 -4.96 6.49
C TRP A 32 1.93 -4.53 6.55
N GLN A 33 2.24 -3.37 7.16
CA GLN A 33 3.61 -2.90 7.28
C GLN A 33 4.49 -3.85 8.10
N VAL A 34 3.97 -4.42 9.20
CA VAL A 34 4.72 -5.41 9.99
C VAL A 34 4.83 -6.72 9.20
N TYR A 35 3.73 -7.18 8.60
CA TYR A 35 3.69 -8.43 7.84
C TYR A 35 4.70 -8.41 6.68
N ASP A 36 4.63 -7.40 5.82
CA ASP A 36 5.48 -7.26 4.63
C ASP A 36 6.95 -7.04 4.99
N SER A 37 7.24 -6.40 6.13
CA SER A 37 8.61 -6.16 6.57
C SER A 37 9.30 -7.41 7.13
N TRP A 38 8.55 -8.36 7.72
CA TRP A 38 9.13 -9.47 8.48
C TRP A 38 8.90 -10.84 7.87
N CYS A 39 7.70 -11.12 7.34
CA CYS A 39 7.34 -12.44 6.83
C CYS A 39 8.25 -12.94 5.69
N PRO A 40 8.69 -12.11 4.72
CA PRO A 40 9.62 -12.58 3.69
C PRO A 40 10.93 -13.10 4.27
N THR A 41 11.44 -12.47 5.34
CA THR A 41 12.67 -12.91 6.00
C THR A 41 12.46 -14.20 6.80
N PHE A 42 11.31 -14.34 7.46
CA PHE A 42 10.97 -15.57 8.18
C PHE A 42 10.86 -16.75 7.22
N LEU A 43 10.16 -16.57 6.12
CA LEU A 43 10.03 -17.58 5.06
C LEU A 43 11.40 -17.95 4.48
N GLU A 44 12.23 -16.96 4.15
CA GLU A 44 13.59 -17.19 3.64
C GLU A 44 14.36 -18.12 4.57
N LYS A 45 14.45 -17.78 5.86
CA LYS A 45 15.23 -18.53 6.83
C LYS A 45 14.72 -19.95 7.02
N LEU A 46 13.40 -20.12 7.16
CA LEU A 46 12.81 -21.46 7.34
C LEU A 46 12.88 -22.33 6.07
N PHE A 47 12.77 -21.72 4.88
CA PHE A 47 12.97 -22.46 3.63
C PHE A 47 14.44 -22.88 3.45
N MET A 48 15.40 -22.00 3.77
CA MET A 48 16.82 -22.34 3.74
C MET A 48 17.14 -23.52 4.66
N GLU A 49 16.61 -23.47 5.89
CA GLU A 49 16.78 -24.55 6.86
C GLU A 49 16.13 -25.85 6.38
N LYS A 50 14.88 -25.80 5.90
CA LYS A 50 14.14 -26.99 5.48
C LYS A 50 14.72 -27.67 4.25
N LEU A 51 15.26 -26.90 3.32
CA LEU A 51 15.87 -27.39 2.09
C LEU A 51 17.39 -27.62 2.22
N ASN A 52 17.97 -27.31 3.38
CA ASN A 52 19.38 -27.42 3.68
C ASN A 52 20.27 -26.68 2.63
N VAL A 53 19.85 -25.48 2.23
CA VAL A 53 20.58 -24.62 1.29
C VAL A 53 21.26 -23.48 2.03
N THR A 54 22.43 -23.06 1.55
CA THR A 54 23.22 -21.99 2.17
C THR A 54 23.02 -20.62 1.52
N LYS A 55 22.60 -20.61 0.25
CA LYS A 55 22.37 -19.37 -0.49
C LYS A 55 20.93 -18.94 -0.37
N SER A 56 20.71 -17.68 0.02
CA SER A 56 19.37 -17.14 0.17
C SER A 56 18.63 -17.04 -1.18
N GLU A 57 19.34 -16.83 -2.28
CA GLU A 57 18.81 -16.75 -3.63
C GLU A 57 18.06 -18.02 -4.05
N ASP A 58 18.52 -19.19 -3.58
CA ASP A 58 17.94 -20.49 -3.95
C ASP A 58 16.49 -20.66 -3.46
N VAL A 59 16.07 -19.89 -2.47
CA VAL A 59 14.73 -19.99 -1.85
C VAL A 59 13.81 -18.79 -2.17
N GLN A 60 14.32 -17.72 -2.80
CA GLN A 60 13.52 -16.50 -3.04
C GLN A 60 12.27 -16.74 -3.89
N TYR A 61 12.32 -17.73 -4.79
CA TYR A 61 11.12 -18.09 -5.58
C TYR A 61 10.00 -18.65 -4.70
N LEU A 62 10.32 -19.40 -3.63
CA LEU A 62 9.32 -19.88 -2.67
C LEU A 62 8.77 -18.72 -1.83
N VAL A 63 9.65 -17.82 -1.37
CA VAL A 63 9.22 -16.59 -0.69
C VAL A 63 8.30 -15.77 -1.58
N GLY A 64 8.69 -15.58 -2.85
CA GLY A 64 7.88 -14.84 -3.82
C GLY A 64 6.53 -15.48 -4.09
N ILE A 65 6.45 -16.81 -4.21
CA ILE A 65 5.19 -17.53 -4.37
C ILE A 65 4.29 -17.34 -3.14
N MET A 66 4.83 -17.46 -1.93
CA MET A 66 4.05 -17.28 -0.71
C MET A 66 3.47 -15.87 -0.60
N MET A 67 4.28 -14.83 -0.86
CA MET A 67 3.83 -13.44 -0.85
C MET A 67 2.84 -13.12 -1.99
N ALA A 68 2.97 -13.80 -3.14
CA ALA A 68 2.02 -13.64 -4.24
C ALA A 68 0.65 -14.28 -3.94
N ILE A 69 0.62 -15.39 -3.19
CA ILE A 69 -0.63 -16.05 -2.77
C ILE A 69 -1.47 -15.10 -1.91
N ASP A 70 -0.86 -14.26 -1.09
CA ASP A 70 -1.57 -13.28 -0.26
C ASP A 70 -2.34 -12.27 -1.12
N ASN A 71 -1.70 -11.76 -2.18
CA ASN A 71 -2.34 -10.85 -3.14
C ASN A 71 -3.44 -11.55 -3.96
N LEU A 72 -3.22 -12.80 -4.35
CA LEU A 72 -4.24 -13.59 -5.03
C LEU A 72 -5.43 -13.88 -4.11
N ALA A 73 -5.19 -14.21 -2.85
CA ALA A 73 -6.23 -14.39 -1.84
C ALA A 73 -7.04 -13.09 -1.64
N ALA A 74 -6.37 -11.93 -1.61
CA ALA A 74 -7.03 -10.64 -1.54
C ALA A 74 -8.00 -10.43 -2.70
N LEU A 75 -7.55 -10.70 -3.93
CA LEU A 75 -8.36 -10.54 -5.14
C LEU A 75 -9.67 -11.38 -5.09
N ILE A 76 -9.61 -12.56 -4.48
CA ILE A 76 -10.76 -13.48 -4.38
C ILE A 76 -11.61 -13.16 -3.15
N LEU A 77 -10.99 -12.99 -1.98
CA LEU A 77 -11.70 -12.90 -0.71
C LEU A 77 -12.35 -11.53 -0.46
N MET A 78 -11.72 -10.44 -0.92
CA MET A 78 -12.27 -9.09 -0.72
C MET A 78 -13.67 -8.91 -1.33
N PRO A 79 -13.95 -9.28 -2.59
CA PRO A 79 -15.30 -9.20 -3.14
C PRO A 79 -16.29 -10.13 -2.43
N ILE A 80 -15.85 -11.29 -1.95
CA ILE A 80 -16.72 -12.24 -1.23
C ILE A 80 -17.16 -11.61 0.09
N PHE A 81 -16.23 -11.14 0.92
CA PHE A 81 -16.55 -10.51 2.20
C PHE A 81 -17.27 -9.17 2.05
N GLY A 82 -16.98 -8.42 0.99
CA GLY A 82 -17.74 -7.23 0.63
C GLY A 82 -19.22 -7.54 0.44
N ARG A 83 -19.54 -8.51 -0.44
CA ARG A 83 -20.93 -8.94 -0.70
C ARG A 83 -21.61 -9.54 0.54
N LEU A 84 -20.87 -10.31 1.34
CA LEU A 84 -21.40 -10.86 2.58
C LEU A 84 -21.76 -9.75 3.56
N SER A 85 -20.90 -8.75 3.75
CA SER A 85 -21.18 -7.63 4.63
C SER A 85 -22.35 -6.76 4.14
N ASP A 86 -22.52 -6.60 2.81
CA ASP A 86 -23.66 -5.89 2.22
C ASP A 86 -25.02 -6.54 2.56
N LYS A 87 -25.04 -7.87 2.66
CA LYS A 87 -26.25 -8.66 2.96
C LYS A 87 -26.49 -8.86 4.46
N THR A 88 -25.55 -8.47 5.29
CA THR A 88 -25.63 -8.70 6.74
C THR A 88 -26.43 -7.57 7.41
N HIS A 89 -27.35 -7.96 8.28
CA HIS A 89 -28.14 -7.05 9.09
C HIS A 89 -28.06 -7.49 10.55
N THR A 90 -27.29 -6.76 11.35
CA THR A 90 -27.12 -7.05 12.78
C THR A 90 -27.42 -5.80 13.63
N LYS A 91 -27.53 -6.00 14.94
CA LYS A 91 -27.68 -4.88 15.90
C LYS A 91 -26.46 -3.93 15.88
N LEU A 92 -25.28 -4.42 15.50
CA LEU A 92 -24.05 -3.63 15.41
C LEU A 92 -23.92 -2.90 14.06
N GLY A 93 -24.72 -3.26 13.06
CA GLY A 93 -24.66 -2.76 11.70
C GLY A 93 -24.32 -3.88 10.70
N LYS A 94 -24.07 -3.51 9.45
CA LYS A 94 -23.69 -4.45 8.36
C LYS A 94 -22.17 -4.65 8.26
N ARG A 95 -21.36 -3.62 8.56
CA ARG A 95 -19.89 -3.63 8.43
C ARG A 95 -19.18 -3.99 9.73
N MET A 96 -19.65 -3.43 10.85
CA MET A 96 -19.01 -3.56 12.16
C MET A 96 -18.72 -5.00 12.60
N PRO A 97 -19.63 -6.01 12.41
CA PRO A 97 -19.33 -7.38 12.81
C PRO A 97 -18.10 -7.97 12.11
N TYR A 98 -17.94 -7.69 10.79
CA TYR A 98 -16.79 -8.17 10.01
C TYR A 98 -15.51 -7.47 10.43
N ILE A 99 -15.56 -6.15 10.68
CA ILE A 99 -14.42 -5.38 11.15
C ILE A 99 -13.95 -5.90 12.51
N LEU A 100 -14.86 -6.07 13.46
CA LEU A 100 -14.50 -6.51 14.81
C LEU A 100 -13.97 -7.94 14.81
N VAL A 101 -14.71 -8.90 14.26
CA VAL A 101 -14.29 -10.32 14.24
C VAL A 101 -12.97 -10.46 13.47
N GLY A 102 -12.88 -9.87 12.28
CA GLY A 102 -11.66 -9.94 11.47
C GLY A 102 -10.45 -9.35 12.19
N THR A 103 -10.59 -8.17 12.78
CA THR A 103 -9.48 -7.52 13.50
C THR A 103 -9.06 -8.29 14.75
N PHE A 104 -10.01 -8.79 15.56
CA PHE A 104 -9.68 -9.54 16.77
C PHE A 104 -9.03 -10.89 16.46
N VAL A 105 -9.52 -11.63 15.45
CA VAL A 105 -8.88 -12.88 15.04
C VAL A 105 -7.48 -12.63 14.49
N CYS A 106 -7.30 -11.60 13.63
CA CYS A 106 -5.98 -11.22 13.18
C CYS A 106 -5.07 -10.87 14.36
N ALA A 107 -5.51 -10.03 15.28
CA ALA A 107 -4.71 -9.60 16.43
C ALA A 107 -4.30 -10.77 17.35
N VAL A 108 -5.15 -11.77 17.51
CA VAL A 108 -4.83 -12.99 18.28
C VAL A 108 -3.84 -13.87 17.52
N CYS A 109 -4.05 -14.06 16.21
CA CYS A 109 -3.24 -14.97 15.41
C CYS A 109 -1.87 -14.36 15.00
N PHE A 110 -1.76 -13.05 14.92
CA PHE A 110 -0.59 -12.36 14.41
C PHE A 110 0.71 -12.66 15.19
N PRO A 111 0.72 -12.68 16.54
CA PRO A 111 1.92 -13.03 17.32
C PRO A 111 2.37 -14.50 17.17
N PHE A 112 1.50 -15.39 16.68
CA PHE A 112 1.89 -16.78 16.43
C PHE A 112 2.78 -16.92 15.19
N ILE A 113 2.79 -15.95 14.29
CA ILE A 113 3.71 -15.96 13.12
C ILE A 113 5.17 -15.98 13.59
N PRO A 114 5.68 -14.99 14.35
CA PRO A 114 7.06 -15.04 14.87
C PRO A 114 7.27 -16.19 15.85
N LEU A 115 6.26 -16.61 16.61
CA LEU A 115 6.38 -17.77 17.49
C LEU A 115 6.71 -19.06 16.71
N PHE A 116 5.99 -19.35 15.61
CA PHE A 116 6.29 -20.52 14.77
C PHE A 116 7.63 -20.38 14.04
N PHE A 117 8.03 -19.15 13.68
CA PHE A 117 9.36 -18.89 13.21
C PHE A 117 10.43 -19.25 14.26
N HIS A 118 10.25 -18.79 15.49
CA HIS A 118 11.14 -19.12 16.62
C HIS A 118 11.19 -20.62 16.91
N MET A 119 10.08 -21.33 16.76
CA MET A 119 9.99 -22.79 16.92
C MET A 119 10.52 -23.59 15.72
N HIS A 120 11.04 -22.95 14.69
CA HIS A 120 11.52 -23.57 13.42
C HIS A 120 10.43 -24.39 12.71
N LYS A 121 9.15 -24.01 12.82
CA LYS A 121 8.01 -24.75 12.24
C LYS A 121 7.45 -24.02 11.01
N LEU A 122 8.01 -24.31 9.83
CA LEU A 122 7.57 -23.71 8.55
C LEU A 122 6.07 -23.90 8.29
N ALA A 123 5.52 -25.12 8.49
CA ALA A 123 4.10 -25.37 8.26
C ALA A 123 3.20 -24.54 9.17
N GLY A 124 3.57 -24.41 10.46
CA GLY A 124 2.85 -23.58 11.41
C GLY A 124 2.86 -22.09 11.02
N LEU A 125 4.01 -21.59 10.59
CA LEU A 125 4.15 -20.22 10.08
C LEU A 125 3.23 -19.97 8.89
N ILE A 126 3.26 -20.84 7.86
CA ILE A 126 2.43 -20.71 6.66
C ILE A 126 0.92 -20.76 7.02
N VAL A 127 0.52 -21.66 7.90
CA VAL A 127 -0.89 -21.74 8.33
C VAL A 127 -1.32 -20.46 9.05
N MET A 128 -0.49 -19.92 9.94
CA MET A 128 -0.82 -18.67 10.63
C MET A 128 -0.86 -17.48 9.67
N MET A 129 0.07 -17.39 8.72
CA MET A 129 0.03 -16.38 7.67
C MET A 129 -1.29 -16.48 6.89
N ALA A 130 -1.70 -17.67 6.45
CA ALA A 130 -2.95 -17.87 5.70
C ALA A 130 -4.20 -17.47 6.52
N ILE A 131 -4.24 -17.78 7.81
CA ILE A 131 -5.33 -17.38 8.71
C ILE A 131 -5.37 -15.85 8.83
N VAL A 132 -4.24 -15.23 9.11
CA VAL A 132 -4.13 -13.77 9.24
C VAL A 132 -4.58 -13.08 7.95
N VAL A 133 -4.10 -13.52 6.77
CA VAL A 133 -4.51 -12.97 5.47
C VAL A 133 -6.01 -13.12 5.24
N CYS A 134 -6.59 -14.30 5.51
CA CYS A 134 -8.02 -14.54 5.33
C CYS A 134 -8.86 -13.56 6.17
N PHE A 135 -8.55 -13.41 7.45
CA PHE A 135 -9.29 -12.51 8.35
C PHE A 135 -8.95 -11.04 8.11
N ALA A 136 -7.74 -10.72 7.63
CA ALA A 136 -7.40 -9.39 7.18
C ALA A 136 -8.28 -8.97 5.99
N MET A 137 -8.49 -9.86 4.99
CA MET A 137 -9.40 -9.59 3.87
C MET A 137 -10.86 -9.51 4.31
N MET A 138 -11.25 -10.27 5.34
CA MET A 138 -12.60 -10.22 5.91
C MET A 138 -12.93 -8.85 6.48
N TYR A 139 -12.01 -8.16 7.15
CA TYR A 139 -12.29 -6.86 7.73
C TYR A 139 -11.92 -5.67 6.85
N ARG A 140 -10.93 -5.80 5.96
CA ARG A 140 -10.42 -4.69 5.13
C ARG A 140 -11.51 -4.09 4.26
N ASN A 141 -12.23 -4.90 3.47
CA ASN A 141 -13.25 -4.39 2.55
C ASN A 141 -14.44 -3.74 3.27
N PRO A 142 -15.05 -4.36 4.32
CA PRO A 142 -16.06 -3.67 5.13
C PRO A 142 -15.56 -2.38 5.79
N ALA A 143 -14.30 -2.30 6.21
CA ALA A 143 -13.71 -1.09 6.78
C ALA A 143 -13.61 0.04 5.73
N VAL A 144 -13.20 -0.29 4.51
CA VAL A 144 -13.18 0.67 3.39
C VAL A 144 -14.59 1.15 3.05
N ALA A 145 -15.57 0.24 3.03
CA ALA A 145 -16.97 0.57 2.73
C ALA A 145 -17.67 1.38 3.83
N LEU A 146 -17.24 1.28 5.08
CA LEU A 146 -17.85 2.01 6.21
C LEU A 146 -17.80 3.53 6.03
N MET A 147 -16.73 4.06 5.45
CA MET A 147 -16.58 5.50 5.25
C MET A 147 -17.62 6.05 4.25
N PRO A 148 -17.75 5.52 3.02
CA PRO A 148 -18.76 6.00 2.08
C PRO A 148 -20.20 5.72 2.53
N ASP A 149 -20.45 4.67 3.32
CA ASP A 149 -21.77 4.38 3.88
C ASP A 149 -22.23 5.46 4.89
N LEU A 150 -21.28 6.11 5.58
CA LEU A 150 -21.55 7.14 6.58
C LEU A 150 -21.17 8.56 6.12
N THR A 151 -20.94 8.79 4.83
CA THR A 151 -20.50 10.09 4.31
C THR A 151 -21.26 10.45 3.03
N PRO A 152 -21.90 11.66 2.96
CA PRO A 152 -22.54 12.15 1.75
C PRO A 152 -21.60 12.16 0.54
N LYS A 153 -22.11 11.83 -0.65
CA LYS A 153 -21.32 11.63 -1.88
C LYS A 153 -20.36 12.78 -2.21
N PRO A 154 -20.74 14.08 -2.11
CA PRO A 154 -19.82 15.19 -2.40
C PRO A 154 -18.65 15.34 -1.42
N LEU A 155 -18.74 14.73 -0.23
CA LEU A 155 -17.73 14.84 0.83
C LEU A 155 -16.81 13.59 0.93
N ARG A 156 -17.10 12.54 0.16
CA ARG A 156 -16.36 11.27 0.21
C ARG A 156 -14.89 11.43 -0.09
N SER A 157 -14.51 12.26 -1.06
CA SER A 157 -13.10 12.51 -1.40
C SER A 157 -12.31 13.09 -0.23
N LYS A 158 -12.89 14.09 0.48
CA LYS A 158 -12.23 14.64 1.69
C LYS A 158 -12.14 13.64 2.82
N ALA A 159 -13.19 12.82 3.02
CA ALA A 159 -13.21 11.78 4.02
C ALA A 159 -12.14 10.72 3.73
N ASN A 160 -12.00 10.30 2.49
CA ASN A 160 -11.01 9.34 2.04
C ASN A 160 -9.58 9.84 2.33
N GLY A 161 -9.28 11.10 2.03
CA GLY A 161 -7.99 11.70 2.38
C GLY A 161 -7.65 11.60 3.87
N ILE A 162 -8.64 11.79 4.78
CA ILE A 162 -8.41 11.70 6.22
C ILE A 162 -8.17 10.26 6.67
N ILE A 163 -8.96 9.29 6.19
CA ILE A 163 -8.79 7.89 6.60
C ILE A 163 -7.47 7.30 6.07
N ASN A 164 -7.04 7.70 4.89
CA ASN A 164 -5.74 7.28 4.35
C ASN A 164 -4.57 7.86 5.14
N ILE A 165 -4.63 9.13 5.56
CA ILE A 165 -3.62 9.69 6.49
C ILE A 165 -3.52 8.86 7.76
N MET A 166 -4.65 8.44 8.35
CA MET A 166 -4.64 7.57 9.52
C MET A 166 -3.99 6.22 9.23
N GLY A 167 -4.23 5.66 8.05
CA GLY A 167 -3.55 4.45 7.59
C GLY A 167 -2.03 4.65 7.49
N TYR A 168 -1.56 5.70 6.83
CA TYR A 168 -0.13 6.01 6.73
C TYR A 168 0.53 6.23 8.10
N ILE A 169 -0.18 6.85 9.05
CA ILE A 169 0.29 6.97 10.44
C ILE A 169 0.46 5.57 11.05
N GLY A 170 -0.46 4.64 10.80
CA GLY A 170 -0.34 3.24 11.25
C GLY A 170 0.89 2.54 10.67
N GLY A 171 1.12 2.65 9.36
CA GLY A 171 2.29 2.10 8.68
C GLY A 171 3.61 2.72 9.18
N ALA A 172 3.65 4.04 9.34
CA ALA A 172 4.81 4.74 9.89
C ALA A 172 5.09 4.29 11.34
N PHE A 173 4.06 4.13 12.16
CA PHE A 173 4.20 3.65 13.52
C PHE A 173 4.77 2.22 13.56
N ALA A 174 4.28 1.32 12.70
CA ALA A 174 4.82 -0.03 12.55
C ALA A 174 6.31 -0.02 12.18
N THR A 175 6.71 0.89 11.29
CA THR A 175 8.10 1.03 10.88
C THR A 175 8.98 1.53 12.03
N VAL A 176 8.48 2.49 12.85
CA VAL A 176 9.19 2.96 14.05
C VAL A 176 9.36 1.82 15.06
N VAL A 177 8.32 1.02 15.29
CA VAL A 177 8.41 -0.17 16.16
C VAL A 177 9.46 -1.15 15.61
N GLY A 178 9.51 -1.35 14.30
CA GLY A 178 10.53 -2.17 13.66
C GLY A 178 11.97 -1.65 13.80
N ILE A 179 12.17 -0.33 13.94
CA ILE A 179 13.48 0.25 14.25
C ILE A 179 13.90 -0.03 15.69
N VAL A 180 12.95 0.02 16.63
CA VAL A 180 13.19 -0.24 18.05
C VAL A 180 13.50 -1.73 18.29
N PHE A 181 12.74 -2.62 17.66
CA PHE A 181 12.89 -4.08 17.77
C PHE A 181 13.48 -4.64 16.48
N VAL A 182 14.80 -4.61 16.38
CA VAL A 182 15.50 -4.93 15.13
C VAL A 182 15.72 -6.43 14.98
N LEU A 183 15.28 -7.00 13.86
CA LEU A 183 15.45 -8.41 13.53
C LEU A 183 16.93 -8.85 13.57
N THR A 184 17.86 -7.97 13.26
CA THR A 184 19.31 -8.24 13.32
C THR A 184 19.78 -8.56 14.73
N ASP A 185 19.20 -7.91 15.76
CA ASP A 185 19.55 -8.20 17.16
C ASP A 185 19.11 -9.61 17.57
N TYR A 186 17.99 -10.08 17.01
CA TYR A 186 17.54 -11.46 17.23
C TYR A 186 18.45 -12.47 16.53
N LEU A 187 18.79 -12.24 15.26
CA LEU A 187 19.61 -13.16 14.48
C LEU A 187 21.06 -13.19 14.95
N GLY A 188 21.43 -12.30 15.87
CA GLY A 188 22.77 -12.18 16.42
C GLY A 188 23.76 -11.76 15.34
N GLU A 189 24.17 -10.52 15.35
CA GLU A 189 25.08 -9.95 14.37
C GLU A 189 26.38 -10.73 14.28
N GLY A 190 26.71 -11.23 13.10
CA GLY A 190 27.88 -12.08 12.87
C GLY A 190 27.81 -13.45 13.56
N LYS A 191 26.69 -13.84 14.17
CA LYS A 191 26.49 -15.16 14.78
C LYS A 191 25.58 -16.02 13.92
N THR A 192 26.01 -17.24 13.68
CA THR A 192 25.31 -18.19 12.81
C THR A 192 24.19 -18.97 13.51
N THR A 193 24.00 -18.79 14.82
CA THR A 193 23.09 -19.61 15.62
C THR A 193 21.90 -18.81 16.15
N TRP A 194 20.71 -19.35 15.95
CA TRP A 194 19.43 -18.85 16.47
C TRP A 194 19.40 -18.68 18.00
N ALA A 195 20.19 -19.48 18.73
CA ALA A 195 20.18 -19.54 20.19
C ALA A 195 20.77 -18.30 20.91
N THR A 196 21.44 -17.41 20.18
CA THR A 196 22.16 -16.27 20.77
C THR A 196 21.52 -14.91 20.48
N GLY A 197 20.41 -14.89 19.73
CA GLY A 197 19.70 -13.66 19.39
C GLY A 197 18.69 -13.23 20.47
N ASN A 198 18.24 -11.98 20.39
CA ASN A 198 17.19 -11.45 21.24
C ASN A 198 15.81 -11.87 20.73
N ILE A 199 15.20 -12.86 21.36
CA ILE A 199 13.87 -13.39 21.00
C ILE A 199 12.82 -12.28 20.92
N TRP A 200 12.84 -11.34 21.86
CA TRP A 200 11.88 -10.24 21.93
C TRP A 200 11.91 -9.31 20.72
N ALA A 201 13.01 -9.29 19.97
CA ALA A 201 13.12 -8.45 18.78
C ALA A 201 12.16 -8.84 17.67
N ILE A 202 11.78 -10.13 17.55
CA ILE A 202 10.89 -10.61 16.51
C ILE A 202 9.42 -10.72 16.94
N GLU A 203 9.15 -11.01 18.20
CA GLU A 203 7.76 -11.11 18.71
C GLU A 203 7.17 -9.73 18.98
N MET A 204 7.95 -8.79 19.52
CA MET A 204 7.45 -7.49 19.96
C MET A 204 6.78 -6.66 18.86
N PRO A 205 7.28 -6.54 17.63
CA PRO A 205 6.58 -5.84 16.56
C PRO A 205 5.17 -6.38 16.31
N PHE A 206 5.00 -7.68 16.34
CA PHE A 206 3.72 -8.35 16.14
C PHE A 206 2.79 -8.18 17.34
N ILE A 207 3.30 -8.29 18.57
CA ILE A 207 2.52 -8.07 19.81
C ILE A 207 2.04 -6.62 19.88
N VAL A 208 2.92 -5.64 19.65
CA VAL A 208 2.57 -4.22 19.66
C VAL A 208 1.52 -3.92 18.59
N ALA A 209 1.69 -4.44 17.38
CA ALA A 209 0.70 -4.30 16.31
C ALA A 209 -0.65 -4.90 16.71
N SER A 210 -0.67 -6.09 17.30
CA SER A 210 -1.88 -6.76 17.76
C SER A 210 -2.62 -5.95 18.83
N VAL A 211 -1.90 -5.44 19.82
CA VAL A 211 -2.48 -4.59 20.88
C VAL A 211 -3.09 -3.31 20.29
N LEU A 212 -2.38 -2.65 19.38
CA LEU A 212 -2.88 -1.43 18.74
C LEU A 212 -4.07 -1.68 17.82
N MET A 213 -4.09 -2.81 17.11
CA MET A 213 -5.25 -3.24 16.32
C MET A 213 -6.46 -3.48 17.22
N CYS A 214 -6.29 -4.16 18.35
CA CYS A 214 -7.36 -4.35 19.33
C CYS A 214 -7.87 -3.00 19.87
N ILE A 215 -6.97 -2.08 20.25
CA ILE A 215 -7.34 -0.74 20.71
C ILE A 215 -8.13 0.00 19.63
N SER A 216 -7.67 -0.04 18.38
CA SER A 216 -8.33 0.58 17.24
C SER A 216 -9.74 0.02 17.02
N ALA A 217 -9.91 -1.30 17.09
CA ALA A 217 -11.20 -1.97 16.97
C ALA A 217 -12.15 -1.63 18.12
N VAL A 218 -11.64 -1.57 19.36
CA VAL A 218 -12.42 -1.18 20.55
C VAL A 218 -12.87 0.29 20.44
N VAL A 219 -11.98 1.21 20.07
CA VAL A 219 -12.33 2.62 19.86
C VAL A 219 -13.42 2.75 18.82
N LEU A 220 -13.29 2.02 17.70
CA LEU A 220 -14.29 2.02 16.63
C LEU A 220 -15.64 1.48 17.14
N ALA A 221 -15.65 0.33 17.82
CA ALA A 221 -16.84 -0.32 18.35
C ALA A 221 -17.61 0.54 19.37
N LEU A 222 -16.88 1.23 20.24
CA LEU A 222 -17.50 2.07 21.28
C LEU A 222 -18.04 3.41 20.74
N THR A 223 -17.48 3.88 19.62
CA THR A 223 -17.79 5.23 19.13
C THR A 223 -18.70 5.23 17.91
N ILE A 224 -18.54 4.25 17.01
CA ILE A 224 -19.31 4.14 15.76
C ILE A 224 -20.46 3.15 15.96
N ARG A 225 -21.66 3.70 16.18
CA ARG A 225 -22.91 2.95 16.16
C ARG A 225 -23.50 3.02 14.77
N GLU A 226 -23.13 2.08 13.91
CA GLU A 226 -23.40 2.11 12.47
C GLU A 226 -24.88 2.35 12.17
N ASN A 227 -25.80 1.55 12.75
CA ASN A 227 -27.25 1.68 12.51
C ASN A 227 -27.83 3.04 12.96
N GLU A 228 -27.41 3.55 14.12
CA GLU A 228 -27.89 4.85 14.62
C GLU A 228 -27.35 6.00 13.76
N LEU A 229 -26.10 5.89 13.31
CA LEU A 229 -25.48 6.91 12.45
C LEU A 229 -26.06 6.88 11.04
N GLU A 230 -26.31 5.71 10.47
CA GLU A 230 -26.94 5.55 9.16
C GLU A 230 -28.36 6.18 9.18
N ALA A 231 -29.13 5.91 10.23
CA ALA A 231 -30.48 6.52 10.39
C ALA A 231 -30.40 8.06 10.57
N LYS A 232 -29.43 8.56 11.37
CA LYS A 232 -29.28 10.02 11.60
C LYS A 232 -28.79 10.77 10.36
N LEU A 233 -28.05 10.11 9.48
CA LEU A 233 -27.44 10.70 8.29
C LEU A 233 -28.25 10.45 7.02
N ALA A 234 -29.34 9.69 7.10
CA ALA A 234 -30.14 9.30 5.94
C ALA A 234 -30.55 10.52 5.07
N ASP A 235 -30.98 11.61 5.72
CA ASP A 235 -31.38 12.83 5.00
C ASP A 235 -30.18 13.54 4.36
N GLU A 236 -29.05 13.66 5.08
CA GLU A 236 -27.82 14.26 4.54
C GLU A 236 -27.22 13.44 3.38
N ILE A 237 -27.29 12.12 3.47
CA ILE A 237 -26.85 11.20 2.41
C ILE A 237 -27.76 11.33 1.20
N ALA A 238 -29.09 11.35 1.40
CA ALA A 238 -30.05 11.54 0.31
C ALA A 238 -29.93 12.93 -0.36
N GLU A 239 -29.66 13.98 0.41
CA GLU A 239 -29.38 15.32 -0.13
C GLU A 239 -28.06 15.30 -0.96
N GLY A 240 -27.00 14.68 -0.44
CA GLY A 240 -25.73 14.53 -1.17
C GLY A 240 -25.85 13.69 -2.45
N GLU A 241 -26.73 12.69 -2.47
CA GLU A 241 -27.04 11.93 -3.69
C GLU A 241 -27.78 12.77 -4.71
N LYS A 242 -28.76 13.62 -4.27
CA LYS A 242 -29.45 14.56 -5.15
C LYS A 242 -28.51 15.61 -5.71
N GLU A 243 -27.65 16.21 -4.89
CA GLU A 243 -26.64 17.17 -5.37
C GLU A 243 -25.70 16.54 -6.41
N ALA A 244 -25.25 15.32 -6.16
CA ALA A 244 -24.42 14.60 -7.11
C ALA A 244 -25.18 14.26 -8.40
N ALA A 245 -26.46 13.86 -8.30
CA ALA A 245 -27.30 13.57 -9.46
C ALA A 245 -27.57 14.83 -10.32
N ILE A 246 -27.79 15.99 -9.67
CA ILE A 246 -27.94 17.28 -10.38
C ILE A 246 -26.62 17.65 -11.08
N ALA A 247 -25.46 17.50 -10.40
CA ALA A 247 -24.16 17.73 -11.02
C ALA A 247 -23.91 16.78 -12.21
N ASP A 248 -24.39 15.55 -12.10
CA ASP A 248 -24.29 14.53 -13.17
C ASP A 248 -25.26 14.82 -14.33
N SER A 249 -26.44 15.44 -14.09
CA SER A 249 -27.42 15.76 -15.12
C SER A 249 -27.08 17.00 -15.94
N VAL A 250 -26.30 17.93 -15.38
CA VAL A 250 -25.84 19.15 -16.09
C VAL A 250 -24.74 18.84 -17.12
N GLU A 251 -24.01 17.74 -16.97
CA GLU A 251 -23.06 17.25 -17.96
C GLU A 251 -23.69 16.09 -18.76
N HIS A 252 -24.44 16.44 -19.79
CA HIS A 252 -24.86 15.49 -20.81
C HIS A 252 -23.63 15.03 -21.59
N ASP A 253 -23.06 13.89 -21.20
CA ASP A 253 -22.09 13.19 -22.03
C ASP A 253 -22.76 11.98 -22.67
N ASP A 254 -22.93 12.07 -23.98
CA ASP A 254 -23.57 11.05 -24.81
C ASP A 254 -22.97 9.65 -24.56
N GLU A 255 -23.80 8.62 -24.62
CA GLU A 255 -23.43 7.18 -24.60
C GLU A 255 -22.60 6.77 -25.84
N LYS A 256 -21.62 7.56 -26.24
CA LYS A 256 -20.74 7.20 -27.33
C LYS A 256 -19.81 6.06 -26.91
N PRO A 257 -19.65 5.04 -27.73
CA PRO A 257 -18.65 4.01 -27.48
C PRO A 257 -17.26 4.69 -27.38
N MET A 258 -16.44 4.18 -26.46
CA MET A 258 -15.08 4.72 -26.29
C MET A 258 -14.33 4.73 -27.62
N SER A 259 -13.73 5.85 -27.97
CA SER A 259 -12.95 5.97 -29.20
C SER A 259 -11.75 4.98 -29.16
N LYS A 260 -11.35 4.47 -30.32
CA LYS A 260 -10.16 3.61 -30.44
C LYS A 260 -8.91 4.30 -29.86
N ALA A 261 -8.82 5.63 -29.98
CA ALA A 261 -7.72 6.41 -29.41
C ALA A 261 -7.72 6.38 -27.86
N ASN A 262 -8.88 6.52 -27.20
CA ASN A 262 -9.01 6.46 -25.77
C ASN A 262 -8.75 5.04 -25.24
N LEU A 263 -9.18 3.99 -25.99
CA LEU A 263 -8.88 2.61 -25.63
C LEU A 263 -7.36 2.34 -25.66
N ILE A 264 -6.66 2.79 -26.69
CA ILE A 264 -5.21 2.66 -26.76
C ILE A 264 -4.55 3.42 -25.60
N MET A 265 -5.02 4.63 -25.28
CA MET A 265 -4.49 5.39 -24.16
C MET A 265 -4.71 4.69 -22.82
N LEU A 266 -5.90 4.12 -22.59
CA LEU A 266 -6.19 3.33 -21.41
C LEU A 266 -5.20 2.16 -21.29
N ILE A 267 -5.04 1.36 -22.36
CA ILE A 267 -4.11 0.22 -22.37
C ILE A 267 -2.67 0.68 -22.07
N LEU A 268 -2.22 1.79 -22.65
CA LEU A 268 -0.87 2.32 -22.40
C LEU A 268 -0.69 2.76 -20.95
N ILE A 269 -1.70 3.42 -20.37
CA ILE A 269 -1.62 3.86 -18.96
C ILE A 269 -1.59 2.63 -18.04
N LEU A 270 -2.50 1.67 -18.22
CA LEU A 270 -2.57 0.45 -17.41
C LEU A 270 -1.31 -0.43 -17.56
N ALA A 271 -0.74 -0.50 -18.77
CA ALA A 271 0.53 -1.20 -18.98
C ALA A 271 1.70 -0.48 -18.29
N ALA A 272 1.79 0.86 -18.38
CA ALA A 272 2.80 1.62 -17.65
C ALA A 272 2.64 1.44 -16.14
N GLU A 273 1.39 1.48 -15.66
CA GLU A 273 1.04 1.23 -14.26
C GLU A 273 1.54 -0.13 -13.78
N PHE A 274 1.24 -1.19 -14.52
CA PHE A 274 1.72 -2.53 -14.21
C PHE A 274 3.24 -2.55 -13.99
N PHE A 275 4.02 -1.90 -14.85
CA PHE A 275 5.48 -1.91 -14.74
C PHE A 275 6.02 -1.05 -13.60
N TRP A 276 5.46 0.14 -13.28
CA TRP A 276 5.97 0.87 -12.11
C TRP A 276 5.58 0.17 -10.81
N PHE A 277 4.40 -0.47 -10.73
CA PHE A 277 4.06 -1.31 -9.59
C PHE A 277 4.98 -2.54 -9.48
N MET A 278 5.43 -3.13 -10.59
CA MET A 278 6.45 -4.17 -10.57
C MET A 278 7.74 -3.69 -9.91
N SER A 279 8.20 -2.49 -10.26
CA SER A 279 9.40 -1.88 -9.66
C SER A 279 9.22 -1.68 -8.16
N ASP A 280 8.13 -1.06 -7.74
CA ASP A 280 7.92 -0.70 -6.34
C ASP A 280 7.68 -1.93 -5.45
N ASN A 281 6.90 -2.91 -5.94
CA ASN A 281 6.67 -4.18 -5.23
C ASN A 281 7.93 -5.04 -5.14
N GLY A 282 8.76 -5.09 -6.18
CA GLY A 282 10.02 -5.81 -6.13
C GLY A 282 10.92 -5.28 -5.01
N ILE A 283 11.00 -3.96 -4.88
CA ILE A 283 11.72 -3.31 -3.79
C ILE A 283 11.04 -3.60 -2.45
N GLY A 284 9.73 -3.40 -2.34
CA GLY A 284 8.98 -3.59 -1.10
C GLY A 284 9.15 -4.99 -0.52
N THR A 285 9.03 -6.02 -1.34
CA THR A 285 9.11 -7.42 -0.90
C THR A 285 10.54 -7.85 -0.55
N PHE A 286 11.55 -7.45 -1.32
CA PHE A 286 12.87 -8.06 -1.23
C PHE A 286 13.96 -7.14 -0.64
N MET A 287 13.67 -5.85 -0.41
CA MET A 287 14.67 -4.87 0.02
C MET A 287 15.32 -5.23 1.35
N LEU A 288 14.58 -5.78 2.31
CA LEU A 288 15.14 -6.17 3.60
C LEU A 288 16.11 -7.35 3.46
N ASN A 289 15.72 -8.38 2.70
CA ASN A 289 16.55 -9.55 2.44
C ASN A 289 17.79 -9.17 1.63
N TYR A 290 17.62 -8.31 0.60
CA TYR A 290 18.72 -7.74 -0.16
C TYR A 290 19.70 -6.95 0.72
N SER A 291 19.20 -6.08 1.58
CA SER A 291 20.02 -5.25 2.47
C SER A 291 20.88 -6.11 3.40
N ARG A 292 20.30 -7.18 3.95
CA ARG A 292 21.01 -8.08 4.86
C ARG A 292 21.95 -9.02 4.13
N ASN A 293 21.49 -9.70 3.09
CA ASN A 293 22.24 -10.80 2.48
C ASN A 293 23.29 -10.33 1.47
N HIS A 294 23.03 -9.19 0.81
CA HIS A 294 23.94 -8.66 -0.21
C HIS A 294 24.78 -7.48 0.28
N LEU A 295 24.14 -6.52 0.95
CA LEU A 295 24.85 -5.34 1.43
C LEU A 295 25.49 -5.51 2.81
N GLY A 296 25.12 -6.55 3.54
CA GLY A 296 25.53 -6.70 4.94
C GLY A 296 25.06 -5.53 5.80
N ALA A 297 23.93 -4.89 5.42
CA ALA A 297 23.41 -3.70 6.06
C ALA A 297 22.35 -4.03 7.11
N SER A 298 22.20 -3.16 8.12
CA SER A 298 21.27 -3.38 9.21
C SER A 298 19.82 -3.23 8.78
N SER A 299 18.92 -4.01 9.39
CA SER A 299 17.47 -3.90 9.19
C SER A 299 16.95 -2.53 9.61
N ALA A 300 17.52 -1.92 10.66
CA ALA A 300 17.17 -0.56 11.09
C ALA A 300 17.47 0.47 10.00
N GLY A 301 18.61 0.37 9.32
CA GLY A 301 18.94 1.24 8.19
C GLY A 301 17.92 1.16 7.06
N ASN A 302 17.46 -0.07 6.73
CA ASN A 302 16.40 -0.28 5.74
C ASN A 302 15.06 0.36 6.17
N MET A 303 14.68 0.23 7.42
CA MET A 303 13.45 0.82 7.95
C MET A 303 13.52 2.35 7.96
N ILE A 304 14.67 2.94 8.29
CA ILE A 304 14.90 4.40 8.19
C ILE A 304 14.75 4.86 6.73
N MET A 305 15.30 4.11 5.76
CA MET A 305 15.10 4.41 4.33
C MET A 305 13.61 4.40 3.96
N THR A 306 12.84 3.44 4.45
CA THR A 306 11.38 3.37 4.22
C THR A 306 10.66 4.61 4.77
N ILE A 307 11.00 5.06 5.99
CA ILE A 307 10.42 6.29 6.56
C ILE A 307 10.77 7.51 5.71
N ILE A 308 12.03 7.66 5.32
CA ILE A 308 12.49 8.82 4.53
C ILE A 308 11.83 8.81 3.15
N GLY A 309 11.69 7.63 2.51
CA GLY A 309 10.92 7.48 1.28
C GLY A 309 9.46 7.88 1.46
N GLY A 310 8.83 7.46 2.55
CA GLY A 310 7.47 7.85 2.91
C GLY A 310 7.31 9.36 3.13
N LEU A 311 8.26 10.02 3.82
CA LEU A 311 8.26 11.47 3.99
C LEU A 311 8.38 12.18 2.63
N GLY A 312 9.24 11.69 1.73
CA GLY A 312 9.32 12.19 0.36
C GLY A 312 7.98 12.06 -0.37
N SER A 313 7.30 10.92 -0.20
CA SER A 313 5.97 10.70 -0.79
C SER A 313 4.92 11.66 -0.24
N VAL A 314 4.89 11.89 1.08
CA VAL A 314 3.95 12.86 1.70
C VAL A 314 4.14 14.27 1.11
N VAL A 315 5.39 14.72 0.96
CA VAL A 315 5.67 16.02 0.31
C VAL A 315 5.17 16.02 -1.13
N GLY A 316 5.41 14.96 -1.89
CA GLY A 316 4.98 14.86 -3.28
C GLY A 316 3.45 14.81 -3.43
N PHE A 317 2.73 14.12 -2.55
CA PHE A 317 1.26 14.16 -2.52
C PHE A 317 0.74 15.57 -2.21
N ALA A 318 1.37 16.28 -1.28
CA ALA A 318 0.95 17.64 -0.90
C ALA A 318 1.06 18.65 -2.04
N ILE A 319 2.10 18.58 -2.88
CA ILE A 319 2.36 19.55 -3.94
C ILE A 319 2.17 19.02 -5.36
N GLY A 320 2.00 17.69 -5.52
CA GLY A 320 1.93 17.03 -6.83
C GLY A 320 0.77 17.52 -7.70
N GLY A 321 -0.38 17.81 -7.09
CA GLY A 321 -1.52 18.42 -7.79
C GLY A 321 -1.18 19.81 -8.34
N MET A 322 -0.49 20.65 -7.57
CA MET A 322 -0.05 21.98 -8.01
C MET A 322 0.98 21.90 -9.16
N ILE A 323 1.85 20.88 -9.13
CA ILE A 323 2.80 20.60 -10.21
C ILE A 323 2.02 20.20 -11.46
N ALA A 324 1.06 19.28 -11.34
CA ALA A 324 0.25 18.82 -12.45
C ALA A 324 -0.61 19.92 -13.07
N ASP A 325 -1.10 20.88 -12.28
CA ASP A 325 -1.83 22.04 -12.77
C ASP A 325 -0.95 22.95 -13.66
N LYS A 326 0.36 23.03 -13.36
CA LYS A 326 1.30 23.89 -14.12
C LYS A 326 1.83 23.23 -15.39
N ILE A 327 2.27 21.97 -15.29
CA ILE A 327 2.96 21.28 -16.40
C ILE A 327 2.07 20.22 -17.08
N GLY A 328 0.90 19.92 -16.53
CA GLY A 328 0.02 18.86 -16.99
C GLY A 328 0.35 17.50 -16.34
N ARG A 329 -0.68 16.63 -16.20
CA ARG A 329 -0.54 15.32 -15.53
C ARG A 329 0.47 14.41 -16.20
N LYS A 330 0.47 14.33 -17.53
CA LYS A 330 1.46 13.53 -18.28
C LYS A 330 2.90 13.87 -17.88
N TRP A 331 3.23 15.16 -17.92
CA TRP A 331 4.58 15.62 -17.63
C TRP A 331 4.93 15.48 -16.14
N SER A 332 3.95 15.65 -15.26
CA SER A 332 4.12 15.40 -13.82
C SER A 332 4.50 13.94 -13.55
N ILE A 333 3.79 12.97 -14.16
CA ILE A 333 4.12 11.54 -14.08
C ILE A 333 5.51 11.28 -14.67
N PHE A 334 5.83 11.87 -15.83
CA PHE A 334 7.12 11.66 -16.46
C PHE A 334 8.29 12.17 -15.61
N VAL A 335 8.13 13.34 -15.00
CA VAL A 335 9.09 13.88 -14.01
C VAL A 335 9.20 12.94 -12.81
N GLY A 336 8.07 12.42 -12.29
CA GLY A 336 8.04 11.46 -11.20
C GLY A 336 8.82 10.18 -11.52
N LEU A 337 8.57 9.57 -12.69
CA LEU A 337 9.30 8.39 -13.15
C LEU A 337 10.79 8.68 -13.35
N SER A 338 11.14 9.86 -13.87
CA SER A 338 12.55 10.27 -14.06
C SER A 338 13.30 10.43 -12.73
N LEU A 339 12.66 11.03 -11.72
CA LEU A 339 13.22 11.15 -10.37
C LEU A 339 13.37 9.77 -9.70
N THR A 340 12.39 8.90 -9.87
CA THR A 340 12.47 7.52 -9.40
C THR A 340 13.62 6.77 -10.07
N LEU A 341 13.76 6.85 -11.40
CA LEU A 341 14.87 6.25 -12.13
C LEU A 341 16.23 6.79 -11.67
N PHE A 342 16.34 8.10 -11.47
CA PHE A 342 17.57 8.68 -10.93
C PHE A 342 17.94 8.04 -9.59
N GLY A 343 16.97 7.92 -8.68
CA GLY A 343 17.17 7.28 -7.37
C GLY A 343 17.60 5.81 -7.48
N LEU A 344 16.98 5.06 -8.37
CA LEU A 344 17.29 3.64 -8.60
C LEU A 344 18.66 3.43 -9.24
N ILE A 345 19.02 4.25 -10.23
CA ILE A 345 20.34 4.20 -10.89
C ILE A 345 21.44 4.54 -9.87
N PHE A 346 21.21 5.60 -9.08
CA PHE A 346 22.15 5.98 -8.03
C PHE A 346 22.34 4.87 -7.02
N TRP A 347 21.26 4.21 -6.58
CA TRP A 347 21.34 3.03 -5.71
C TRP A 347 22.13 1.88 -6.36
N ALA A 348 21.87 1.56 -7.63
CA ALA A 348 22.60 0.50 -8.35
C ALA A 348 24.10 0.78 -8.44
N ILE A 349 24.50 2.05 -8.63
CA ILE A 349 25.92 2.44 -8.64
C ILE A 349 26.54 2.33 -7.26
N CYS A 350 25.83 2.76 -6.23
CA CYS A 350 26.36 2.81 -4.87
C CYS A 350 26.30 1.49 -4.11
N GLN A 351 25.60 0.46 -4.63
CA GLN A 351 25.43 -0.81 -3.91
C GLN A 351 26.75 -1.47 -3.53
N SER A 352 27.76 -1.44 -4.41
CA SER A 352 29.08 -1.99 -4.13
C SER A 352 29.85 -1.22 -3.05
N ALA A 353 29.65 0.09 -2.97
CA ALA A 353 30.30 0.94 -1.98
C ALA A 353 29.72 0.75 -0.56
N ILE A 354 28.46 0.35 -0.44
CA ILE A 354 27.82 0.11 0.87
C ILE A 354 28.47 -1.08 1.55
N GLY A 355 28.68 -2.18 0.84
CA GLY A 355 29.32 -3.39 1.36
C GLY A 355 30.83 -3.24 1.70
N GLN A 356 31.43 -2.11 1.33
CA GLN A 356 32.85 -1.80 1.61
C GLN A 356 33.01 -0.76 2.74
N GLY A 357 31.90 -0.19 3.25
CA GLY A 357 31.93 0.80 4.33
C GLY A 357 32.38 0.21 5.67
N ALA A 358 32.68 1.09 6.62
CA ALA A 358 33.02 0.65 7.97
C ALA A 358 31.85 -0.09 8.64
N LEU A 359 32.17 -1.22 9.27
CA LEU A 359 31.21 -1.96 10.10
C LEU A 359 30.91 -1.12 11.36
N ASN A 360 29.65 -1.05 11.71
CA ASN A 360 29.25 -0.50 13.00
C ASN A 360 29.72 -1.46 14.11
N PRO A 361 30.60 -1.03 15.04
CA PRO A 361 31.17 -1.92 16.05
C PRO A 361 30.13 -2.48 17.05
N LYS A 362 28.95 -1.84 17.15
CA LYS A 362 27.86 -2.33 18.01
C LYS A 362 27.01 -3.37 17.32
N THR A 363 26.82 -3.24 16.01
CA THR A 363 25.88 -4.06 15.26
C THR A 363 26.53 -5.08 14.32
N GLY A 364 27.83 -4.93 14.00
CA GLY A 364 28.52 -5.79 13.04
C GLY A 364 28.06 -5.65 11.59
N TYR A 365 27.07 -4.76 11.33
CA TYR A 365 26.52 -4.49 10.01
C TYR A 365 27.01 -3.16 9.45
N HIS A 366 27.01 -3.04 8.12
CA HIS A 366 27.29 -1.78 7.47
C HIS A 366 26.14 -0.78 7.65
N ASN A 367 26.48 0.48 7.87
CA ASN A 367 25.51 1.56 7.87
C ASN A 367 25.27 2.02 6.43
N PHE A 368 24.02 2.38 6.12
CA PHE A 368 23.73 3.06 4.87
C PHE A 368 24.36 4.47 4.88
N PRO A 369 25.04 4.88 3.80
CA PRO A 369 25.55 6.24 3.69
C PRO A 369 24.39 7.25 3.65
N TRP A 370 24.58 8.40 4.28
CA TRP A 370 23.54 9.44 4.42
C TRP A 370 22.93 9.89 3.09
N TYR A 371 23.71 9.93 2.03
CA TYR A 371 23.25 10.34 0.71
C TYR A 371 22.21 9.36 0.11
N LEU A 372 22.23 8.09 0.47
CA LEU A 372 21.19 7.14 0.06
C LEU A 372 19.83 7.47 0.65
N TYR A 373 19.80 7.92 1.89
CA TYR A 373 18.54 8.37 2.50
C TYR A 373 17.94 9.55 1.74
N VAL A 374 18.77 10.55 1.35
CA VAL A 374 18.32 11.70 0.56
C VAL A 374 17.76 11.25 -0.79
N VAL A 375 18.48 10.38 -1.49
CA VAL A 375 18.07 9.84 -2.80
C VAL A 375 16.79 9.01 -2.68
N TRP A 376 16.64 8.26 -1.59
CA TRP A 376 15.43 7.49 -1.34
C TRP A 376 14.21 8.38 -1.06
N GLY A 377 14.38 9.48 -0.35
CA GLY A 377 13.37 10.52 -0.20
C GLY A 377 12.95 11.12 -1.55
N LEU A 378 13.92 11.37 -2.44
CA LEU A 378 13.66 11.86 -3.79
C LEU A 378 12.91 10.81 -4.65
N LYS A 379 13.26 9.50 -4.53
CA LYS A 379 12.52 8.40 -5.16
C LYS A 379 11.06 8.36 -4.69
N GLY A 380 10.83 8.47 -3.38
CA GLY A 380 9.48 8.51 -2.82
C GLY A 380 8.68 9.72 -3.31
N PHE A 381 9.29 10.90 -3.35
CA PHE A 381 8.69 12.10 -3.94
C PHE A 381 8.32 11.89 -5.42
N GLY A 382 9.23 11.31 -6.21
CA GLY A 382 8.98 11.00 -7.61
C GLY A 382 7.81 10.05 -7.80
N MET A 383 7.75 8.99 -7.00
CA MET A 383 6.70 7.97 -7.10
C MET A 383 5.32 8.53 -6.70
N SER A 384 5.24 9.43 -5.73
CA SER A 384 3.98 10.08 -5.36
C SER A 384 3.43 11.00 -6.47
N LEU A 385 4.29 11.63 -7.27
CA LEU A 385 3.84 12.36 -8.46
C LEU A 385 3.20 11.44 -9.50
N VAL A 386 3.68 10.20 -9.60
CA VAL A 386 3.08 9.18 -10.46
C VAL A 386 1.69 8.80 -9.94
N HIS A 387 1.60 8.38 -8.69
CA HIS A 387 0.36 7.89 -8.09
C HIS A 387 -0.76 8.93 -8.10
N ILE A 388 -0.50 10.17 -7.67
CA ILE A 388 -1.53 11.22 -7.58
C ILE A 388 -2.12 11.60 -8.94
N ASN A 389 -1.40 11.38 -10.04
CA ASN A 389 -1.80 11.79 -11.37
C ASN A 389 -2.31 10.65 -12.26
N SER A 390 -1.93 9.38 -11.98
CA SER A 390 -2.23 8.24 -12.84
C SER A 390 -3.71 7.86 -12.81
N PHE A 391 -4.27 7.66 -11.63
CA PHE A 391 -5.68 7.31 -11.47
C PHE A 391 -6.64 8.34 -12.10
N PRO A 392 -6.50 9.65 -11.85
CA PRO A 392 -7.31 10.65 -12.53
C PRO A 392 -7.23 10.60 -14.05
N MET A 393 -6.04 10.30 -14.62
CA MET A 393 -5.91 10.14 -16.07
C MET A 393 -6.71 8.97 -16.64
N VAL A 394 -6.82 7.87 -15.89
CA VAL A 394 -7.65 6.72 -16.27
C VAL A 394 -9.14 7.08 -16.26
N VAL A 395 -9.59 7.76 -15.20
CA VAL A 395 -11.02 8.11 -15.04
C VAL A 395 -11.46 9.19 -16.04
N GLU A 396 -10.56 10.07 -16.46
CA GLU A 396 -10.83 11.10 -17.49
C GLU A 396 -11.08 10.52 -18.89
N LEU A 397 -10.68 9.26 -19.13
CA LEU A 397 -10.91 8.58 -20.42
C LEU A 397 -12.31 8.00 -20.56
N CYS A 398 -13.07 7.90 -19.48
CA CYS A 398 -14.38 7.28 -19.48
C CYS A 398 -15.52 8.26 -19.22
N SER A 399 -16.75 7.84 -19.58
CA SER A 399 -17.97 8.51 -19.15
C SER A 399 -18.22 8.26 -17.65
N LYS A 400 -18.94 9.17 -16.98
CA LYS A 400 -19.27 9.08 -15.55
C LYS A 400 -19.93 7.75 -15.16
N LYS A 401 -20.76 7.16 -16.05
CA LYS A 401 -21.39 5.84 -15.86
C LYS A 401 -20.39 4.68 -15.76
N LYS A 402 -19.17 4.83 -16.30
CA LYS A 402 -18.15 3.78 -16.38
C LYS A 402 -16.98 3.99 -15.42
N ILE A 403 -17.01 5.01 -14.56
CA ILE A 403 -15.92 5.31 -13.61
C ILE A 403 -15.58 4.09 -12.77
N GLY A 404 -16.58 3.40 -12.18
CA GLY A 404 -16.33 2.18 -11.40
C GLY A 404 -15.66 1.06 -12.18
N GLN A 405 -15.98 0.89 -13.47
CA GLN A 405 -15.34 -0.11 -14.33
C GLN A 405 -13.86 0.25 -14.58
N PHE A 406 -13.55 1.53 -14.84
CA PHE A 406 -12.19 1.99 -15.10
C PHE A 406 -11.33 1.99 -13.84
N THR A 407 -11.92 2.33 -12.70
CA THR A 407 -11.32 2.12 -11.38
C THR A 407 -10.95 0.65 -11.17
N GLY A 408 -11.86 -0.26 -11.52
CA GLY A 408 -11.60 -1.70 -11.47
C GLY A 408 -10.42 -2.13 -12.35
N TYR A 409 -10.28 -1.57 -13.56
CA TYR A 409 -9.14 -1.86 -14.44
C TYR A 409 -7.82 -1.37 -13.85
N TYR A 410 -7.82 -0.17 -13.26
CA TYR A 410 -6.65 0.41 -12.58
C TYR A 410 -6.19 -0.51 -11.45
N TYR A 411 -7.06 -0.85 -10.50
CA TYR A 411 -6.69 -1.76 -9.40
C TYR A 411 -6.33 -3.17 -9.86
N MET A 412 -6.93 -3.66 -10.95
CA MET A 412 -6.58 -4.96 -11.51
C MET A 412 -5.14 -4.96 -12.07
N ALA A 413 -4.71 -3.88 -12.74
CA ALA A 413 -3.34 -3.75 -13.23
C ALA A 413 -2.33 -3.71 -12.09
N SER A 414 -2.59 -2.92 -11.04
CA SER A 414 -1.72 -2.85 -9.86
C SER A 414 -1.65 -4.18 -9.10
N MET A 415 -2.78 -4.84 -8.85
CA MET A 415 -2.82 -6.14 -8.17
C MET A 415 -2.14 -7.26 -8.99
N ALA A 416 -2.29 -7.24 -10.33
CA ALA A 416 -1.58 -8.17 -11.19
C ALA A 416 -0.06 -7.99 -11.06
N ALA A 417 0.44 -6.75 -11.03
CA ALA A 417 1.85 -6.47 -10.79
C ALA A 417 2.31 -6.96 -9.42
N GLN A 418 1.53 -6.70 -8.37
CA GLN A 418 1.83 -7.15 -7.00
C GLN A 418 1.88 -8.67 -6.87
N THR A 419 1.08 -9.40 -7.64
CA THR A 419 1.09 -10.87 -7.66
C THR A 419 2.26 -11.42 -8.47
N VAL A 420 2.49 -10.89 -9.67
CA VAL A 420 3.50 -11.40 -10.60
C VAL A 420 4.93 -11.08 -10.12
N THR A 421 5.15 -9.90 -9.55
CA THR A 421 6.49 -9.42 -9.21
C THR A 421 7.25 -10.30 -8.24
N PRO A 422 6.72 -10.68 -7.07
CA PRO A 422 7.47 -11.51 -6.12
C PRO A 422 7.81 -12.88 -6.71
N MET A 423 6.91 -13.48 -7.50
CA MET A 423 7.15 -14.75 -8.18
C MET A 423 8.25 -14.63 -9.24
N LEU A 424 8.13 -13.63 -10.13
CA LEU A 424 9.06 -13.44 -11.23
C LEU A 424 10.46 -13.10 -10.71
N LEU A 425 10.56 -12.14 -9.81
CA LEU A 425 11.85 -11.72 -9.24
C LEU A 425 12.50 -12.82 -8.42
N GLY A 426 11.72 -13.58 -7.65
CA GLY A 426 12.21 -14.73 -6.91
C GLY A 426 12.78 -15.84 -7.84
N LEU A 427 12.11 -16.09 -8.97
CA LEU A 427 12.61 -17.01 -10.00
C LEU A 427 13.89 -16.50 -10.68
N LEU A 428 13.95 -15.19 -10.98
CA LEU A 428 15.13 -14.57 -11.58
C LEU A 428 16.35 -14.65 -10.64
N LEU A 429 16.17 -14.39 -9.35
CA LEU A 429 17.24 -14.48 -8.37
C LEU A 429 17.82 -15.89 -8.21
N ARG A 430 17.05 -16.93 -8.54
CA ARG A 430 17.50 -18.33 -8.54
C ARG A 430 18.34 -18.69 -9.77
N ALA A 431 18.23 -17.93 -10.87
CA ALA A 431 18.90 -18.29 -12.12
C ALA A 431 20.42 -18.17 -12.00
N GLU A 432 21.15 -19.10 -12.64
CA GLU A 432 22.62 -19.08 -12.66
C GLU A 432 23.16 -17.74 -13.18
N GLY A 433 24.10 -17.16 -12.45
CA GLY A 433 24.71 -15.86 -12.77
C GLY A 433 23.91 -14.64 -12.31
N ILE A 434 22.71 -14.83 -11.78
CA ILE A 434 21.91 -13.76 -11.18
C ILE A 434 21.98 -13.90 -9.66
N ASN A 435 22.23 -12.80 -8.98
CA ASN A 435 22.28 -12.72 -7.53
C ASN A 435 21.54 -11.48 -7.03
N TRP A 436 21.60 -11.21 -5.75
CA TRP A 436 20.94 -10.04 -5.14
C TRP A 436 21.32 -8.71 -5.77
N SER A 437 22.50 -8.55 -6.38
CA SER A 437 22.88 -7.30 -7.07
C SER A 437 21.93 -6.95 -8.22
N PHE A 438 21.12 -7.91 -8.69
CA PHE A 438 20.14 -7.70 -9.75
C PHE A 438 18.89 -6.92 -9.30
N LEU A 439 18.57 -6.86 -8.01
CA LEU A 439 17.36 -6.19 -7.51
C LEU A 439 17.25 -4.72 -7.97
N PRO A 440 18.28 -3.85 -7.83
CA PRO A 440 18.20 -2.49 -8.38
C PRO A 440 17.99 -2.48 -9.89
N PHE A 441 18.65 -3.36 -10.63
CA PHE A 441 18.51 -3.44 -12.10
C PHE A 441 17.11 -3.88 -12.53
N TYR A 442 16.50 -4.82 -11.82
CA TYR A 442 15.11 -5.19 -12.03
C TYR A 442 14.18 -3.97 -11.91
N ALA A 443 14.34 -3.21 -10.84
CA ALA A 443 13.54 -2.00 -10.60
C ALA A 443 13.78 -0.93 -11.67
N ILE A 444 15.04 -0.72 -12.11
CA ILE A 444 15.40 0.19 -13.20
C ILE A 444 14.76 -0.26 -14.50
N ILE A 445 14.84 -1.53 -14.86
CA ILE A 445 14.25 -2.08 -16.10
C ILE A 445 12.74 -1.85 -16.09
N ALA A 446 12.05 -2.24 -15.02
CA ALA A 446 10.61 -2.10 -14.91
C ALA A 446 10.19 -0.60 -14.99
N THR A 447 10.85 0.29 -14.26
CA THR A 447 10.56 1.73 -14.31
C THR A 447 10.88 2.34 -15.68
N THR A 448 11.94 1.89 -16.35
CA THR A 448 12.31 2.36 -17.70
C THR A 448 11.27 1.92 -18.73
N VAL A 449 10.82 0.66 -18.67
CA VAL A 449 9.74 0.17 -19.54
C VAL A 449 8.47 0.97 -19.30
N SER A 450 8.11 1.22 -18.04
CA SER A 450 6.98 2.07 -17.67
C SER A 450 7.09 3.47 -18.26
N ALA A 451 8.23 4.15 -18.08
CA ALA A 451 8.48 5.49 -18.61
C ALA A 451 8.41 5.52 -20.14
N THR A 452 8.94 4.49 -20.80
CA THR A 452 8.92 4.36 -22.26
C THR A 452 7.48 4.20 -22.77
N ILE A 453 6.69 3.31 -22.16
CA ILE A 453 5.27 3.13 -22.52
C ILE A 453 4.51 4.44 -22.29
N PHE A 454 4.73 5.08 -21.15
CA PHE A 454 4.04 6.30 -20.75
C PHE A 454 4.38 7.50 -21.66
N PHE A 455 5.56 7.51 -22.26
CA PHE A 455 5.94 8.54 -23.25
C PHE A 455 4.95 8.61 -24.41
N PHE A 456 4.42 7.48 -24.88
CA PHE A 456 3.44 7.40 -25.97
C PHE A 456 2.02 7.80 -25.53
N VAL A 457 1.73 7.93 -24.24
CA VAL A 457 0.45 8.44 -23.74
C VAL A 457 0.30 9.89 -24.18
N LYS A 458 -0.83 10.23 -24.81
CA LYS A 458 -1.10 11.62 -25.23
C LYS A 458 -1.50 12.46 -24.03
N ASN A 459 -1.16 13.75 -24.07
CA ASN A 459 -1.57 14.68 -23.04
C ASN A 459 -3.09 14.89 -23.11
N ILE A 460 -3.81 14.52 -22.06
CA ILE A 460 -5.24 14.77 -21.93
C ILE A 460 -5.37 16.23 -21.50
N LYS A 461 -6.05 17.07 -22.29
CA LYS A 461 -6.35 18.45 -21.89
C LYS A 461 -7.23 18.37 -20.63
N ASN A 462 -6.75 18.91 -19.53
CA ASN A 462 -7.53 19.06 -18.30
C ASN A 462 -8.84 19.80 -18.65
N LYS A 463 -9.97 19.09 -18.64
CA LYS A 463 -11.24 19.74 -18.34
C LYS A 463 -11.06 20.17 -16.87
N ARG A 464 -10.98 21.48 -16.62
CA ARG A 464 -10.79 22.05 -15.29
C ARG A 464 -11.81 21.50 -14.32
N THR A 465 -11.49 20.41 -13.65
CA THR A 465 -12.08 20.07 -12.36
C THR A 465 -11.57 21.12 -11.38
N LYS A 466 -12.49 21.79 -10.69
CA LYS A 466 -12.17 22.76 -9.64
C LYS A 466 -11.05 22.19 -8.77
N ASN A 467 -9.99 22.96 -8.57
CA ASN A 467 -8.80 22.65 -7.80
C ASN A 467 -9.07 21.72 -6.61
N VAL A 468 -8.71 20.45 -6.75
CA VAL A 468 -8.61 19.51 -5.64
C VAL A 468 -7.37 19.94 -4.87
N LYS A 469 -7.53 20.62 -3.74
CA LYS A 469 -6.42 21.14 -2.93
C LYS A 469 -6.13 20.23 -1.74
N GLY A 470 -4.88 19.89 -1.55
CA GLY A 470 -4.39 19.28 -0.32
C GLY A 470 -4.91 17.86 -0.04
N LEU A 471 -5.69 17.69 1.02
CA LEU A 471 -6.18 16.40 1.53
C LEU A 471 -7.05 15.58 0.54
N GLU A 472 -7.66 16.23 -0.45
CA GLU A 472 -8.46 15.53 -1.48
C GLU A 472 -7.58 14.73 -2.45
N ALA A 473 -6.31 15.10 -2.55
CA ALA A 473 -5.35 14.43 -3.43
C ALA A 473 -4.83 13.11 -2.85
N LEU A 474 -4.89 12.93 -1.52
CA LEU A 474 -4.43 11.71 -0.83
C LEU A 474 -5.40 10.53 -0.94
N GLY A 475 -6.61 10.75 -1.44
CA GLY A 475 -7.64 9.73 -1.57
C GLY A 475 -7.76 9.06 -2.93
N ALA A 476 -6.80 9.29 -3.83
CA ALA A 476 -6.89 8.79 -5.21
C ALA A 476 -6.28 7.38 -5.42
N ASP A 477 -5.63 6.81 -4.40
CA ASP A 477 -4.77 5.63 -4.58
C ASP A 477 -5.24 4.34 -3.84
N ASP A 478 -6.49 4.28 -3.34
CA ASP A 478 -7.04 3.07 -2.72
C ASP A 478 -8.14 2.40 -3.51
#